data_1af29ef13ae8fc9fc134f18b5e7bd4eb
#
_entry.id   1af29ef13ae8fc9fc134f18b5e7bd4eb
#
_cell.length_a   1.000
_cell.length_b   1.000
_cell.length_c   1.000
_cell.angle_alpha   90.00
_cell.angle_beta   90.00
_cell.angle_gamma   90.00
#
_symmetry.space_group_name_H-M   'P 1'
#
loop_
_entity.id
_entity.type
_entity.pdbx_description
1 polymer ?
#
loop_
_entity_poly.entity_id
_entity_poly.type
_entity_poly.pdbx_seq_one_letter_code
_entity_poly.pdbx_strand_id
1 'polypeptide(L)'
;MNIKELSRYYWLEKREQTLLRWQEQIMDEIKEQERRLAIFKESAMSAGSPDLSGMPHGTTVGNRTESIVLQIMACEADVQDKALLGMRLGGEIAQVRNDAIRERMKVEEYISGIESRYLQQAFDLRFLQGYSWPVVAEMMARGRHDAESIKKACYRYIRQH
;
A
#
# COMPACT_ATOMS: atom_id res chain seq x y z
N MET A 1 1.91 20.96 21.14
CA MET A 1 1.95 19.73 20.31
C MET A 1 3.14 18.87 20.73
N ASN A 2 3.01 17.54 20.84
CA ASN A 2 4.11 16.67 21.27
C ASN A 2 4.79 15.97 20.08
N ILE A 3 5.98 15.35 20.33
CA ILE A 3 6.77 14.67 19.29
C ILE A 3 6.00 13.52 18.62
N LYS A 4 5.15 12.81 19.37
CA LYS A 4 4.36 11.69 18.84
C LYS A 4 3.29 12.20 17.88
N GLU A 5 2.63 13.32 18.21
CA GLU A 5 1.64 13.97 17.34
C GLU A 5 2.29 14.49 16.06
N LEU A 6 3.45 15.18 16.16
CA LEU A 6 4.21 15.64 15.00
C LEU A 6 4.65 14.51 14.07
N SER A 7 4.99 13.35 14.63
CA SER A 7 5.43 12.18 13.84
C SER A 7 4.26 11.37 13.26
N ARG A 8 3.02 11.61 13.71
CA ARG A 8 1.85 10.80 13.34
C ARG A 8 1.54 10.89 11.86
N TYR A 9 1.63 12.08 11.26
CA TYR A 9 1.48 12.27 9.82
C TYR A 9 2.42 11.37 9.02
N TYR A 10 3.71 11.37 9.35
CA TYR A 10 4.71 10.54 8.68
C TYR A 10 4.39 9.04 8.74
N TRP A 11 3.91 8.55 9.88
CA TRP A 11 3.52 7.15 10.03
C TRP A 11 2.27 6.81 9.22
N LEU A 12 1.30 7.72 9.14
CA LEU A 12 0.11 7.52 8.31
C LEU A 12 0.47 7.49 6.82
N GLU A 13 1.35 8.36 6.37
CA GLU A 13 1.86 8.36 4.99
C GLU A 13 2.58 7.03 4.65
N LYS A 14 3.42 6.55 5.56
CA LYS A 14 4.09 5.24 5.38
C LYS A 14 3.10 4.08 5.36
N ARG A 15 2.08 4.12 6.19
CA ARG A 15 1.00 3.12 6.19
C ARG A 15 0.23 3.15 4.87
N GLU A 16 -0.13 4.33 4.37
CA GLU A 16 -0.79 4.48 3.07
C GLU A 16 0.04 3.84 1.95
N GLN A 17 1.34 4.16 1.87
CA GLN A 17 2.23 3.58 0.88
C GLN A 17 2.31 2.05 0.97
N THR A 18 2.28 1.49 2.17
CA THR A 18 2.30 0.04 2.38
C THR A 18 1.00 -0.60 1.90
N LEU A 19 -0.15 0.00 2.21
CA LEU A 19 -1.46 -0.49 1.77
C LEU A 19 -1.62 -0.40 0.25
N LEU A 20 -1.12 0.66 -0.39
CA LEU A 20 -1.12 0.81 -1.85
C LEU A 20 -0.31 -0.29 -2.54
N ARG A 21 0.88 -0.61 -2.04
CA ARG A 21 1.69 -1.72 -2.58
C ARG A 21 0.97 -3.06 -2.43
N TRP A 22 0.33 -3.28 -1.29
CA TRP A 22 -0.44 -4.49 -1.08
C TRP A 22 -1.65 -4.59 -2.01
N GLN A 23 -2.37 -3.48 -2.22
CA GLN A 23 -3.46 -3.44 -3.20
C GLN A 23 -2.98 -3.75 -4.62
N GLU A 24 -1.84 -3.18 -5.05
CA GLU A 24 -1.21 -3.45 -6.34
C GLU A 24 -0.88 -4.94 -6.50
N GLN A 25 -0.28 -5.55 -5.47
CA GLN A 25 0.03 -6.98 -5.46
C GLN A 25 -1.23 -7.85 -5.64
N ILE A 26 -2.32 -7.55 -4.91
CA ILE A 26 -3.58 -8.28 -5.05
C ILE A 26 -4.16 -8.12 -6.46
N MET A 27 -4.09 -6.93 -7.05
CA MET A 27 -4.55 -6.71 -8.42
C MET A 27 -3.76 -7.51 -9.44
N ASP A 28 -2.46 -7.67 -9.25
CA ASP A 28 -1.63 -8.50 -10.14
C ASP A 28 -1.92 -9.99 -9.97
N GLU A 29 -2.18 -10.44 -8.74
CA GLU A 29 -2.63 -11.81 -8.47
C GLU A 29 -3.99 -12.11 -9.13
N ILE A 30 -4.95 -11.16 -9.08
CA ILE A 30 -6.25 -11.29 -9.77
C ILE A 30 -6.03 -11.47 -11.27
N LYS A 31 -5.22 -10.60 -11.91
CA LYS A 31 -4.92 -10.70 -13.34
C LYS A 31 -4.32 -12.05 -13.73
N GLU A 32 -3.44 -12.59 -12.88
CA GLU A 32 -2.84 -13.90 -13.13
C GLU A 32 -3.86 -15.03 -13.01
N GLN A 33 -4.75 -14.97 -12.02
CA GLN A 33 -5.84 -15.95 -11.89
C GLN A 33 -6.85 -15.87 -13.03
N GLU A 34 -7.18 -14.67 -13.50
CA GLU A 34 -8.03 -14.47 -14.67
C GLU A 34 -7.42 -15.07 -15.94
N ARG A 35 -6.09 -14.96 -16.14
CA ARG A 35 -5.38 -15.62 -17.23
C ARG A 35 -5.49 -17.14 -17.14
N ARG A 36 -5.28 -17.71 -15.95
CA ARG A 36 -5.43 -19.16 -15.73
C ARG A 36 -6.86 -19.60 -15.98
N LEU A 37 -7.83 -18.83 -15.52
CA LEU A 37 -9.24 -19.10 -15.74
C LEU A 37 -9.58 -19.14 -17.23
N ALA A 38 -9.04 -18.21 -18.04
CA ALA A 38 -9.22 -18.18 -19.49
C ALA A 38 -8.68 -19.46 -20.15
N ILE A 39 -7.48 -19.91 -19.74
CA ILE A 39 -6.86 -21.15 -20.24
C ILE A 39 -7.72 -22.37 -19.90
N PHE A 40 -8.23 -22.47 -18.66
CA PHE A 40 -9.08 -23.59 -18.27
C PHE A 40 -10.42 -23.60 -19.02
N LYS A 41 -11.03 -22.43 -19.25
CA LYS A 41 -12.27 -22.32 -20.04
C LYS A 41 -12.04 -22.75 -21.50
N GLU A 42 -10.94 -22.34 -22.11
CA GLU A 42 -10.56 -22.76 -23.47
C GLU A 42 -10.32 -24.28 -23.54
N SER A 43 -9.62 -24.84 -22.56
CA SER A 43 -9.39 -26.28 -22.46
C SER A 43 -10.68 -27.08 -22.27
N ALA A 44 -11.65 -26.54 -21.53
CA ALA A 44 -12.97 -27.15 -21.35
C ALA A 44 -13.76 -27.16 -22.66
N MET A 45 -13.70 -26.08 -23.45
CA MET A 45 -14.36 -25.99 -24.77
C MET A 45 -13.76 -26.95 -25.78
N SER A 46 -12.42 -27.10 -25.77
CA SER A 46 -11.71 -28.02 -26.66
C SER A 46 -11.97 -29.51 -26.35
N ALA A 47 -12.20 -29.83 -25.07
CA ALA A 47 -12.49 -31.19 -24.62
C ALA A 47 -13.90 -31.68 -25.01
N GLY A 48 -14.79 -30.74 -25.39
CA GLY A 48 -16.18 -31.06 -25.79
C GLY A 48 -16.35 -31.39 -27.28
N SER A 49 -15.31 -31.43 -28.10
CA SER A 49 -15.41 -31.88 -29.49
C SER A 49 -15.48 -33.42 -29.56
N PRO A 50 -16.62 -34.02 -29.93
CA PRO A 50 -16.71 -35.46 -29.98
C PRO A 50 -15.82 -35.99 -31.11
N ASP A 51 -14.79 -36.75 -30.75
CA ASP A 51 -14.05 -37.54 -31.72
C ASP A 51 -14.96 -38.70 -32.18
N LEU A 52 -15.45 -38.60 -33.41
CA LEU A 52 -16.36 -39.59 -34.06
C LEU A 52 -15.63 -40.84 -34.49
N SER A 53 -14.44 -41.15 -34.00
CA SER A 53 -13.78 -42.41 -34.22
C SER A 53 -14.37 -43.47 -33.26
N GLY A 54 -15.17 -44.35 -33.79
CA GLY A 54 -15.99 -45.40 -33.12
C GLY A 54 -15.23 -46.42 -32.32
N MET A 55 -14.30 -46.06 -31.45
CA MET A 55 -13.69 -46.97 -30.47
C MET A 55 -14.25 -46.69 -29.06
N PRO A 56 -14.56 -47.71 -28.29
CA PRO A 56 -14.99 -47.56 -26.91
C PRO A 56 -13.83 -47.04 -26.07
N HIS A 57 -13.83 -45.73 -25.82
CA HIS A 57 -12.88 -45.12 -24.91
C HIS A 57 -13.33 -45.39 -23.47
N GLY A 58 -12.43 -45.95 -22.71
CA GLY A 58 -12.67 -46.20 -21.29
C GLY A 58 -12.94 -44.90 -20.50
N THR A 59 -13.51 -45.10 -19.33
CA THR A 59 -14.03 -44.18 -18.30
C THR A 59 -13.17 -42.94 -17.90
N THR A 60 -12.08 -42.65 -18.61
CA THR A 60 -11.12 -41.57 -18.27
C THR A 60 -11.56 -40.20 -18.73
N VAL A 61 -12.48 -40.05 -19.69
CA VAL A 61 -12.90 -38.72 -20.25
C VAL A 61 -13.77 -37.96 -19.24
N GLY A 62 -14.65 -38.66 -18.49
CA GLY A 62 -15.50 -38.02 -17.47
C GLY A 62 -14.71 -37.36 -16.36
N ASN A 63 -13.66 -38.00 -15.86
CA ASN A 63 -12.83 -37.49 -14.78
C ASN A 63 -12.02 -36.23 -15.18
N ARG A 64 -11.64 -36.10 -16.45
CA ARG A 64 -10.86 -34.92 -16.92
C ARG A 64 -11.75 -33.67 -17.01
N THR A 65 -12.94 -33.79 -17.55
CA THR A 65 -13.88 -32.65 -17.65
C THR A 65 -14.32 -32.19 -16.27
N GLU A 66 -14.63 -33.14 -15.37
CA GLU A 66 -14.97 -32.84 -13.98
C GLU A 66 -13.83 -32.10 -13.25
N SER A 67 -12.58 -32.54 -13.42
CA SER A 67 -11.41 -31.91 -12.85
C SER A 67 -11.23 -30.46 -13.36
N ILE A 68 -11.45 -30.18 -14.66
CA ILE A 68 -11.36 -28.87 -15.24
C ILE A 68 -12.46 -27.95 -14.67
N VAL A 69 -13.69 -28.44 -14.54
CA VAL A 69 -14.80 -27.68 -13.96
C VAL A 69 -14.50 -27.29 -12.51
N LEU A 70 -13.98 -28.21 -11.71
CA LEU A 70 -13.59 -27.91 -10.33
C LEU A 70 -12.47 -26.87 -10.25
N GLN A 71 -11.50 -26.91 -11.16
CA GLN A 71 -10.43 -25.90 -11.26
C GLN A 71 -10.98 -24.53 -11.64
N ILE A 72 -11.93 -24.46 -12.58
CA ILE A 72 -12.61 -23.21 -12.94
C ILE A 72 -13.32 -22.62 -11.73
N MET A 73 -14.12 -23.41 -11.02
CA MET A 73 -14.85 -22.97 -9.83
C MET A 73 -13.91 -22.47 -8.72
N ALA A 74 -12.80 -23.15 -8.48
CA ALA A 74 -11.80 -22.77 -7.51
C ALA A 74 -11.12 -21.44 -7.89
N CYS A 75 -10.77 -21.25 -9.16
CA CYS A 75 -10.19 -19.99 -9.65
C CYS A 75 -11.19 -18.83 -9.57
N GLU A 76 -12.46 -19.05 -9.92
CA GLU A 76 -13.50 -18.02 -9.81
C GLU A 76 -13.73 -17.61 -8.36
N ALA A 77 -13.75 -18.53 -7.42
CA ALA A 77 -13.87 -18.23 -5.99
C ALA A 77 -12.66 -17.42 -5.49
N ASP A 78 -11.43 -17.79 -5.86
CA ASP A 78 -10.20 -17.07 -5.47
C ASP A 78 -10.20 -15.63 -6.02
N VAL A 79 -10.61 -15.42 -7.28
CA VAL A 79 -10.77 -14.08 -7.88
C VAL A 79 -11.78 -13.24 -7.11
N GLN A 80 -12.93 -13.82 -6.73
CA GLN A 80 -13.95 -13.11 -5.96
C GLN A 80 -13.45 -12.71 -4.57
N ASP A 81 -12.80 -13.61 -3.86
CA ASP A 81 -12.24 -13.35 -2.53
C ASP A 81 -11.18 -12.25 -2.57
N LYS A 82 -10.28 -12.28 -3.56
CA LYS A 82 -9.27 -11.25 -3.78
C LYS A 82 -9.88 -9.91 -4.18
N ALA A 83 -10.92 -9.90 -5.00
CA ALA A 83 -11.64 -8.67 -5.35
C ALA A 83 -12.28 -8.02 -4.11
N LEU A 84 -12.91 -8.80 -3.23
CA LEU A 84 -13.45 -8.31 -1.96
C LEU A 84 -12.35 -7.75 -1.05
N LEU A 85 -11.22 -8.42 -0.97
CA LEU A 85 -10.06 -7.93 -0.21
C LEU A 85 -9.54 -6.61 -0.80
N GLY A 86 -9.42 -6.49 -2.12
CA GLY A 86 -9.04 -5.26 -2.81
C GLY A 86 -9.97 -4.09 -2.50
N MET A 87 -11.30 -4.33 -2.46
CA MET A 87 -12.28 -3.31 -2.07
C MET A 87 -12.11 -2.86 -0.61
N ARG A 88 -11.90 -3.78 0.32
CA ARG A 88 -11.63 -3.46 1.74
C ARG A 88 -10.37 -2.61 1.89
N LEU A 89 -9.29 -2.98 1.21
CA LEU A 89 -8.06 -2.21 1.20
C LEU A 89 -8.27 -0.81 0.63
N GLY A 90 -9.04 -0.66 -0.44
CA GLY A 90 -9.40 0.65 -0.99
C GLY A 90 -10.09 1.56 0.05
N GLY A 91 -11.01 1.01 0.83
CA GLY A 91 -11.65 1.72 1.94
C GLY A 91 -10.66 2.13 3.05
N GLU A 92 -9.76 1.22 3.45
CA GLU A 92 -8.73 1.50 4.45
C GLU A 92 -7.74 2.56 3.97
N ILE A 93 -7.31 2.49 2.70
CA ILE A 93 -6.44 3.50 2.08
C ILE A 93 -7.09 4.89 2.11
N ALA A 94 -8.36 4.98 1.73
CA ALA A 94 -9.10 6.24 1.76
C ALA A 94 -9.19 6.82 3.18
N GLN A 95 -9.43 5.99 4.18
CA GLN A 95 -9.47 6.40 5.59
C GLN A 95 -8.10 6.90 6.06
N VAL A 96 -7.04 6.12 5.84
CA VAL A 96 -5.66 6.49 6.24
C VAL A 96 -5.22 7.78 5.56
N ARG A 97 -5.55 7.96 4.27
CA ARG A 97 -5.28 9.19 3.52
C ARG A 97 -5.97 10.41 4.13
N ASN A 98 -7.26 10.29 4.45
CA ASN A 98 -8.00 11.37 5.09
C ASN A 98 -7.44 11.74 6.46
N ASP A 99 -7.03 10.73 7.24
CA ASP A 99 -6.39 10.96 8.53
C ASP A 99 -5.02 11.62 8.36
N ALA A 100 -4.22 11.20 7.37
CA ALA A 100 -2.94 11.82 7.04
C ALA A 100 -3.09 13.29 6.66
N ILE A 101 -4.08 13.64 5.83
CA ILE A 101 -4.38 15.02 5.45
C ILE A 101 -4.71 15.87 6.68
N ARG A 102 -5.55 15.36 7.59
CA ARG A 102 -5.91 16.09 8.82
C ARG A 102 -4.70 16.31 9.73
N GLU A 103 -3.88 15.29 9.92
CA GLU A 103 -2.68 15.40 10.76
C GLU A 103 -1.65 16.32 10.12
N ARG A 104 -1.48 16.28 8.80
CA ARG A 104 -0.64 17.22 8.06
C ARG A 104 -1.04 18.67 8.28
N MET A 105 -2.32 18.99 8.14
CA MET A 105 -2.84 20.34 8.38
C MET A 105 -2.52 20.83 9.79
N LYS A 106 -2.68 19.98 10.82
CA LYS A 106 -2.32 20.34 12.19
C LYS A 106 -0.83 20.61 12.36
N VAL A 107 0.03 19.82 11.72
CA VAL A 107 1.48 20.00 11.77
C VAL A 107 1.88 21.30 11.02
N GLU A 108 1.30 21.56 9.85
CA GLU A 108 1.53 22.80 9.09
C GLU A 108 1.10 24.04 9.89
N GLU A 109 -0.06 24.01 10.53
CA GLU A 109 -0.55 25.08 11.41
C GLU A 109 0.41 25.30 12.59
N TYR A 110 0.84 24.24 13.26
CA TYR A 110 1.80 24.33 14.34
C TYR A 110 3.14 24.93 13.89
N ILE A 111 3.68 24.51 12.74
CA ILE A 111 4.92 25.03 12.18
C ILE A 111 4.78 26.51 11.80
N SER A 112 3.66 26.89 11.21
CA SER A 112 3.41 28.30 10.84
C SER A 112 3.37 29.25 12.04
N GLY A 113 3.01 28.74 13.22
CA GLY A 113 3.02 29.48 14.48
C GLY A 113 4.41 29.66 15.11
N ILE A 114 5.46 29.02 14.58
CA ILE A 114 6.83 29.14 15.11
C ILE A 114 7.44 30.47 14.62
N GLU A 115 7.84 31.38 15.52
CA GLU A 115 8.43 32.69 15.15
C GLU A 115 9.79 32.58 14.45
N SER A 116 10.59 31.56 14.82
CA SER A 116 11.93 31.33 14.27
C SER A 116 11.90 30.63 12.94
N ARG A 117 12.25 31.31 11.84
CA ARG A 117 12.37 30.71 10.51
C ARG A 117 13.31 29.49 10.46
N TYR A 118 14.36 29.54 11.27
CA TYR A 118 15.30 28.42 11.40
C TYR A 118 14.63 27.18 11.96
N LEU A 119 13.84 27.34 13.04
CA LEU A 119 13.08 26.22 13.61
C LEU A 119 11.94 25.80 12.67
N GLN A 120 11.21 26.71 12.04
CA GLN A 120 10.21 26.35 11.02
C GLN A 120 10.79 25.42 9.97
N GLN A 121 11.93 25.77 9.38
CA GLN A 121 12.60 24.97 8.37
C GLN A 121 13.03 23.59 8.91
N ALA A 122 13.56 23.51 10.14
CA ALA A 122 13.93 22.25 10.77
C ALA A 122 12.73 21.34 11.01
N PHE A 123 11.61 21.91 11.46
CA PHE A 123 10.36 21.19 11.69
C PHE A 123 9.74 20.68 10.37
N ASP A 124 9.72 21.52 9.33
CA ASP A 124 9.23 21.16 8.01
C ASP A 124 10.01 19.97 7.43
N LEU A 125 11.34 20.08 7.36
CA LEU A 125 12.21 19.02 6.87
C LEU A 125 12.07 17.72 7.68
N ARG A 126 11.93 17.82 9.00
CA ARG A 126 11.87 16.64 9.87
C ARG A 126 10.49 15.98 9.91
N PHE A 127 9.42 16.78 10.08
CA PHE A 127 8.09 16.25 10.41
C PHE A 127 7.13 16.23 9.23
N LEU A 128 7.27 17.08 8.24
CA LEU A 128 6.48 17.05 7.00
C LEU A 128 7.19 16.26 5.90
N GLN A 129 8.49 16.47 5.71
CA GLN A 129 9.24 15.78 4.66
C GLN A 129 9.89 14.47 5.13
N GLY A 130 9.94 14.21 6.44
CA GLY A 130 10.37 12.93 7.02
C GLY A 130 11.88 12.68 6.99
N TYR A 131 12.70 13.69 6.74
CA TYR A 131 14.16 13.52 6.70
C TYR A 131 14.75 13.17 8.07
N SER A 132 15.85 12.42 8.09
CA SER A 132 16.61 12.15 9.30
C SER A 132 17.34 13.39 9.79
N TRP A 133 17.65 13.50 11.09
CA TRP A 133 18.34 14.65 11.64
C TRP A 133 19.69 14.96 10.96
N PRO A 134 20.52 13.98 10.59
CA PRO A 134 21.72 14.25 9.80
C PRO A 134 21.45 14.94 8.47
N VAL A 135 20.42 14.47 7.72
CA VAL A 135 20.02 15.08 6.45
C VAL A 135 19.44 16.48 6.65
N VAL A 136 18.63 16.69 7.70
CA VAL A 136 18.14 18.02 8.06
C VAL A 136 19.30 18.98 8.33
N ALA A 137 20.31 18.54 9.08
CA ALA A 137 21.50 19.35 9.35
C ALA A 137 22.27 19.73 8.08
N GLU A 138 22.45 18.77 7.17
CA GLU A 138 23.10 19.00 5.89
C GLU A 138 22.32 20.02 5.04
N MET A 139 20.99 19.91 4.96
CA MET A 139 20.14 20.81 4.17
C MET A 139 20.07 22.22 4.75
N MET A 140 20.04 22.35 6.09
CA MET A 140 19.89 23.65 6.75
C MET A 140 21.15 24.46 6.86
N ALA A 141 22.29 23.81 7.01
CA ALA A 141 23.42 24.48 7.64
C ALA A 141 24.56 24.83 6.68
N ARG A 142 24.51 24.40 5.42
CA ARG A 142 25.75 24.46 4.64
C ARG A 142 27.00 24.07 5.48
N GLY A 143 26.82 23.07 6.36
CA GLY A 143 27.87 22.52 7.24
C GLY A 143 28.14 23.25 8.58
N ARG A 144 27.30 24.21 9.01
CA ARG A 144 27.58 25.00 10.23
C ARG A 144 26.94 24.50 11.53
N HIS A 145 25.94 23.63 11.47
CA HIS A 145 25.24 23.12 12.66
C HIS A 145 25.26 21.60 12.71
N ASP A 146 25.56 21.09 13.89
CA ASP A 146 25.49 19.67 14.17
C ASP A 146 24.03 19.19 14.28
N ALA A 147 23.73 18.01 13.75
CA ALA A 147 22.42 17.40 13.78
C ALA A 147 21.82 17.30 15.20
N GLU A 148 22.65 17.04 16.19
CA GLU A 148 22.24 16.93 17.58
C GLU A 148 21.86 18.29 18.17
N SER A 149 22.53 19.35 17.76
CA SER A 149 22.21 20.72 18.17
C SER A 149 20.85 21.18 17.63
N ILE A 150 20.55 20.89 16.35
CA ILE A 150 19.25 21.18 15.74
C ILE A 150 18.14 20.40 16.44
N LYS A 151 18.34 19.12 16.63
CA LYS A 151 17.40 18.25 17.33
C LYS A 151 17.10 18.73 18.74
N LYS A 152 18.14 19.11 19.53
CA LYS A 152 17.97 19.66 20.88
C LYS A 152 17.19 20.97 20.88
N ALA A 153 17.44 21.86 19.90
CA ALA A 153 16.71 23.11 19.75
C ALA A 153 15.22 22.85 19.47
N CYS A 154 14.90 21.97 18.53
CA CYS A 154 13.52 21.59 18.23
C CYS A 154 12.82 20.96 19.45
N TYR A 155 13.47 20.04 20.16
CA TYR A 155 12.88 19.37 21.34
C TYR A 155 12.70 20.32 22.50
N ARG A 156 13.58 21.32 22.66
CA ARG A 156 13.40 22.38 23.66
C ARG A 156 12.17 23.22 23.34
N TYR A 157 12.01 23.60 22.08
CA TYR A 157 10.85 24.34 21.62
C TYR A 157 9.53 23.58 21.90
N ILE A 158 9.45 22.28 21.57
CA ILE A 158 8.27 21.45 21.82
C ILE A 158 7.91 21.36 23.32
N ARG A 159 8.91 21.43 24.22
CA ARG A 159 8.68 21.36 25.66
C ARG A 159 8.18 22.69 26.26
N GLN A 160 8.41 23.78 25.57
CA GLN A 160 8.06 25.13 26.04
C GLN A 160 6.70 25.60 25.50
N HIS A 161 6.22 24.96 24.44
CA HIS A 161 4.97 25.27 23.74
C HIS A 161 4.10 24.01 23.54
#